data_830c690d481f303a822826d327653f67
#
_entry.id   830c690d481f303a822826d327653f67
#
_cell.length_a   1.000
_cell.length_b   1.000
_cell.length_c   1.000
_cell.angle_alpha   90.00
_cell.angle_beta   90.00
_cell.angle_gamma   90.00
#
_symmetry.space_group_name_H-M   'P 1'
#
loop_
_entity.id
_entity.type
_entity.pdbx_description
1 polymer ?
#
loop_
_entity_poly.entity_id
_entity_poly.type
_entity_poly.pdbx_seq_one_letter_code
_entity_poly.pdbx_strand_id
1 'polypeptide(L)'
;MLNQNYSQSVMINTQQLEWETSPARNVWRKKLEREAEESGKATSLVKYGEGASFSTHTHPAGEEIFVITGTFSDESGDYPAGSYLRNPAKSKHAPFSDAGCELFVKLCYFAPGDVRSVRIDSNVAGWQQGMTNAQKILPVHQFNEEITQLIELDNDASWHPVIPDNGFEALILSGELREQGKKIPALSWLRRPAGKDPRFTVENGPVRILLKTGHLPKQG
;
A
#
# COMPACT_ATOMS: atom_id res chain seq x y z
N MET A 1 -4.87 -7.07 -18.60
CA MET A 1 -5.38 -7.16 -17.21
C MET A 1 -4.45 -8.03 -16.39
N LEU A 2 -4.11 -7.63 -15.16
CA LEU A 2 -3.25 -8.37 -14.24
C LEU A 2 -3.94 -8.48 -12.87
N ASN A 3 -4.07 -9.69 -12.35
CA ASN A 3 -4.66 -9.98 -11.03
C ASN A 3 -6.06 -9.37 -10.80
N GLN A 4 -6.91 -9.32 -11.83
CA GLN A 4 -8.25 -8.73 -11.76
C GLN A 4 -9.35 -9.71 -11.26
N ASN A 5 -9.00 -10.95 -10.99
CA ASN A 5 -9.94 -11.89 -10.37
C ASN A 5 -9.92 -11.73 -8.85
N TYR A 6 -10.85 -10.95 -8.32
CA TYR A 6 -10.94 -10.65 -6.88
C TYR A 6 -11.46 -11.82 -6.04
N SER A 7 -11.96 -12.91 -6.66
CA SER A 7 -12.35 -14.14 -5.94
C SER A 7 -11.13 -15.01 -5.58
N GLN A 8 -9.96 -14.70 -6.12
CA GLN A 8 -8.74 -15.45 -5.90
C GLN A 8 -7.82 -14.76 -4.87
N SER A 9 -7.23 -15.56 -4.00
CA SER A 9 -6.13 -15.12 -3.15
C SER A 9 -4.89 -14.89 -3.99
N VAL A 10 -4.22 -13.76 -3.75
CA VAL A 10 -2.95 -13.42 -4.40
C VAL A 10 -1.89 -13.22 -3.31
N MET A 11 -0.68 -13.69 -3.56
CA MET A 11 0.51 -13.38 -2.78
C MET A 11 1.69 -13.23 -3.75
N ILE A 12 2.32 -12.08 -3.72
CA ILE A 12 3.46 -11.75 -4.58
C ILE A 12 4.61 -11.25 -3.70
N ASN A 13 5.72 -11.98 -3.68
CA ASN A 13 6.97 -11.43 -3.17
C ASN A 13 7.55 -10.49 -4.23
N THR A 14 7.42 -9.19 -4.01
CA THR A 14 7.83 -8.19 -5.01
C THR A 14 9.35 -8.14 -5.22
N GLN A 15 10.15 -8.67 -4.30
CA GLN A 15 11.60 -8.78 -4.47
C GLN A 15 11.99 -9.74 -5.60
N GLN A 16 11.09 -10.66 -5.96
CA GLN A 16 11.29 -11.61 -7.06
C GLN A 16 10.82 -11.08 -8.42
N LEU A 17 10.19 -9.89 -8.45
CA LEU A 17 9.79 -9.25 -9.70
C LEU A 17 10.92 -8.37 -10.23
N GLU A 18 11.09 -8.37 -11.54
CA GLU A 18 11.97 -7.43 -12.20
C GLU A 18 11.36 -6.03 -12.29
N TRP A 19 12.21 -5.01 -12.30
CA TRP A 19 11.81 -3.65 -12.54
C TRP A 19 11.59 -3.41 -14.03
N GLU A 20 10.39 -3.00 -14.42
CA GLU A 20 10.06 -2.58 -15.78
C GLU A 20 10.18 -1.07 -15.91
N THR A 21 10.70 -0.60 -17.05
CA THR A 21 10.75 0.86 -17.32
C THR A 21 9.35 1.45 -17.39
N SER A 22 9.18 2.63 -16.78
CA SER A 22 8.00 3.45 -16.93
C SER A 22 8.13 4.35 -18.19
N PRO A 23 7.03 4.87 -18.76
CA PRO A 23 7.09 5.94 -19.76
C PRO A 23 7.84 7.19 -19.29
N ALA A 24 7.86 7.45 -17.97
CA ALA A 24 8.62 8.55 -17.40
C ALA A 24 10.12 8.22 -17.31
N ARG A 25 10.95 9.21 -17.62
CA ARG A 25 12.41 9.06 -17.56
C ARG A 25 12.88 8.82 -16.13
N ASN A 26 13.80 7.86 -15.96
CA ASN A 26 14.41 7.51 -14.68
C ASN A 26 13.40 7.02 -13.64
N VAL A 27 12.32 6.36 -14.10
CA VAL A 27 11.29 5.76 -13.26
C VAL A 27 11.04 4.33 -13.72
N TRP A 28 10.90 3.42 -12.75
CA TRP A 28 10.59 2.01 -12.99
C TRP A 28 9.40 1.59 -12.15
N ARG A 29 8.77 0.49 -12.52
CA ARG A 29 7.63 -0.07 -11.79
C ARG A 29 7.63 -1.59 -11.77
N LYS A 30 7.07 -2.16 -10.69
CA LYS A 30 6.67 -3.56 -10.58
C LYS A 30 5.16 -3.59 -10.49
N LYS A 31 4.52 -4.14 -11.50
CA LYS A 31 3.06 -4.20 -11.60
C LYS A 31 2.51 -5.32 -10.71
N LEU A 32 1.60 -5.02 -9.80
CA LEU A 32 0.95 -5.99 -8.90
C LEU A 32 -0.49 -6.26 -9.33
N GLU A 33 -1.22 -5.21 -9.71
CA GLU A 33 -2.58 -5.27 -10.22
C GLU A 33 -2.79 -4.22 -11.30
N ARG A 34 -3.50 -4.58 -12.38
CA ARG A 34 -3.80 -3.69 -13.50
C ARG A 34 -5.13 -4.02 -14.14
N GLU A 35 -6.02 -3.02 -14.21
CA GLU A 35 -7.27 -3.09 -14.98
C GLU A 35 -6.98 -2.98 -16.48
N ALA A 36 -6.12 -2.04 -16.89
CA ALA A 36 -5.62 -1.89 -18.23
C ALA A 36 -4.14 -1.52 -18.22
N GLU A 37 -3.51 -1.39 -19.38
CA GLU A 37 -2.07 -1.18 -19.47
C GLU A 37 -1.64 0.15 -18.86
N GLU A 38 -2.27 1.27 -19.24
CA GLU A 38 -1.92 2.62 -18.78
C GLU A 38 -3.12 3.42 -18.25
N SER A 39 -4.25 2.75 -17.91
CA SER A 39 -5.44 3.41 -17.39
C SER A 39 -6.19 2.53 -16.40
N GLY A 40 -7.15 3.13 -15.68
CA GLY A 40 -7.97 2.43 -14.69
C GLY A 40 -7.23 2.12 -13.39
N LYS A 41 -7.75 1.15 -12.64
CA LYS A 41 -7.18 0.74 -11.36
C LYS A 41 -5.81 0.11 -11.54
N ALA A 42 -4.87 0.53 -10.71
CA ALA A 42 -3.53 -0.01 -10.70
C ALA A 42 -2.92 -0.03 -9.29
N THR A 43 -2.23 -1.12 -8.98
CA THR A 43 -1.37 -1.26 -7.80
C THR A 43 0.03 -1.62 -8.26
N SER A 44 1.04 -0.88 -7.78
CA SER A 44 2.43 -1.07 -8.21
C SER A 44 3.41 -0.69 -7.11
N LEU A 45 4.61 -1.27 -7.14
CA LEU A 45 5.77 -0.57 -6.62
C LEU A 45 6.32 0.33 -7.72
N VAL A 46 6.73 1.54 -7.35
CA VAL A 46 7.32 2.53 -8.26
C VAL A 46 8.65 2.99 -7.68
N LYS A 47 9.67 3.02 -8.51
CA LYS A 47 11.00 3.48 -8.15
C LYS A 47 11.34 4.73 -8.93
N TYR A 48 11.66 5.79 -8.22
CA TYR A 48 12.29 6.99 -8.74
C TYR A 48 13.80 6.86 -8.59
N GLY A 49 14.54 7.05 -9.67
CA GLY A 49 15.98 7.24 -9.60
C GLY A 49 16.33 8.64 -9.08
N GLU A 50 17.59 8.86 -8.78
CA GLU A 50 18.12 10.17 -8.38
C GLU A 50 17.75 11.25 -9.42
N GLY A 51 17.18 12.37 -8.97
CA GLY A 51 16.73 13.47 -9.82
C GLY A 51 15.53 13.16 -10.73
N ALA A 52 14.83 12.05 -10.52
CA ALA A 52 13.63 11.74 -11.28
C ALA A 52 12.49 12.70 -10.94
N SER A 53 11.74 13.11 -11.94
CA SER A 53 10.62 14.03 -11.78
C SER A 53 9.54 13.77 -12.84
N PHE A 54 8.32 14.18 -12.51
CA PHE A 54 7.20 14.22 -13.44
C PHE A 54 6.75 15.66 -13.65
N SER A 55 6.32 15.97 -14.86
CA SER A 55 5.56 17.20 -15.09
C SER A 55 4.28 17.20 -14.29
N THR A 56 3.74 18.37 -13.99
CA THR A 56 2.44 18.51 -13.32
C THR A 56 1.40 17.68 -14.04
N HIS A 57 0.76 16.79 -13.30
CA HIS A 57 -0.31 15.94 -13.83
C HIS A 57 -1.49 15.86 -12.86
N THR A 58 -2.62 15.41 -13.37
CA THR A 58 -3.87 15.30 -12.61
C THR A 58 -4.23 13.84 -12.39
N HIS A 59 -4.72 13.52 -11.20
CA HIS A 59 -5.23 12.19 -10.85
C HIS A 59 -6.73 12.11 -11.17
N PRO A 60 -7.15 11.41 -12.24
CA PRO A 60 -8.56 11.39 -12.64
C PRO A 60 -9.48 10.79 -11.58
N ALA A 61 -9.03 9.76 -10.87
CA ALA A 61 -9.80 9.05 -9.85
C ALA A 61 -8.99 8.78 -8.56
N GLY A 62 -8.03 9.68 -8.27
CA GLY A 62 -7.23 9.69 -7.05
C GLY A 62 -6.01 8.77 -7.07
N GLU A 63 -5.12 9.04 -6.14
CA GLU A 63 -3.86 8.32 -5.93
C GLU A 63 -3.58 8.14 -4.45
N GLU A 64 -3.11 6.95 -4.08
CA GLU A 64 -2.55 6.66 -2.75
C GLU A 64 -1.08 6.29 -2.89
N ILE A 65 -0.26 6.81 -1.98
CA ILE A 65 1.18 6.53 -1.93
C ILE A 65 1.57 6.13 -0.51
N PHE A 66 2.43 5.11 -0.40
CA PHE A 66 3.23 4.87 0.79
C PHE A 66 4.70 4.89 0.39
N VAL A 67 5.50 5.73 1.05
CA VAL A 67 6.94 5.85 0.79
C VAL A 67 7.67 4.74 1.52
N ILE A 68 8.25 3.80 0.77
CA ILE A 68 8.94 2.62 1.32
C ILE A 68 10.38 2.98 1.70
N THR A 69 11.10 3.65 0.78
CA THR A 69 12.49 4.11 0.99
C THR A 69 12.71 5.47 0.36
N GLY A 70 13.72 6.19 0.82
CA GLY A 70 14.09 7.50 0.30
C GLY A 70 13.10 8.61 0.67
N THR A 71 13.05 9.65 -0.16
CA THR A 71 12.14 10.79 0.03
C THR A 71 11.41 11.09 -1.28
N PHE A 72 10.09 11.05 -1.22
CA PHE A 72 9.21 11.54 -2.26
C PHE A 72 8.87 13.00 -1.97
N SER A 73 8.84 13.84 -3.00
CA SER A 73 8.60 15.28 -2.84
C SER A 73 7.61 15.78 -3.88
N ASP A 74 6.86 16.82 -3.53
CA ASP A 74 6.06 17.63 -4.45
C ASP A 74 6.09 19.11 -4.01
N GLU A 75 5.34 19.99 -4.67
CA GLU A 75 5.24 21.42 -4.33
C GLU A 75 4.70 21.68 -2.91
N SER A 76 4.16 20.68 -2.24
CA SER A 76 3.60 20.80 -0.89
C SER A 76 4.61 20.39 0.20
N GLY A 77 5.71 19.73 -0.17
CA GLY A 77 6.77 19.35 0.77
C GLY A 77 7.45 18.02 0.48
N ASP A 78 8.23 17.58 1.46
CA ASP A 78 9.02 16.36 1.42
C ASP A 78 8.39 15.27 2.30
N TYR A 79 8.36 14.06 1.78
CA TYR A 79 7.73 12.91 2.41
C TYR A 79 8.76 11.77 2.53
N PRO A 80 9.40 11.60 3.69
CA PRO A 80 10.39 10.55 3.89
C PRO A 80 9.76 9.16 3.95
N ALA A 81 10.60 8.12 3.93
CA ALA A 81 10.19 6.74 4.14
C ALA A 81 9.28 6.61 5.38
N GLY A 82 8.17 5.89 5.26
CA GLY A 82 7.12 5.78 6.28
C GLY A 82 5.99 6.79 6.11
N SER A 83 6.06 7.70 5.15
CA SER A 83 4.97 8.63 4.83
C SER A 83 3.84 7.96 4.05
N TYR A 84 2.59 8.25 4.43
CA TYR A 84 1.38 7.87 3.71
C TYR A 84 0.67 9.11 3.17
N LEU A 85 0.35 9.07 1.88
CA LEU A 85 -0.29 10.18 1.17
C LEU A 85 -1.55 9.71 0.45
N ARG A 86 -2.58 10.58 0.42
CA ARG A 86 -3.76 10.45 -0.43
C ARG A 86 -3.98 11.73 -1.21
N ASN A 87 -4.09 11.59 -2.50
CA ASN A 87 -4.35 12.64 -3.47
C ASN A 87 -5.72 12.38 -4.09
N PRO A 88 -6.79 13.09 -3.69
CA PRO A 88 -8.14 12.82 -4.17
C PRO A 88 -8.29 13.05 -5.67
N ALA A 89 -9.41 12.56 -6.23
CA ALA A 89 -9.73 12.78 -7.64
C ALA A 89 -9.67 14.26 -8.01
N LYS A 90 -9.09 14.55 -9.19
CA LYS A 90 -8.84 15.90 -9.73
C LYS A 90 -7.75 16.69 -9.01
N SER A 91 -7.09 16.15 -7.98
CA SER A 91 -5.86 16.74 -7.46
C SER A 91 -4.76 16.71 -8.53
N LYS A 92 -3.80 17.58 -8.38
CA LYS A 92 -2.64 17.68 -9.27
C LYS A 92 -1.39 17.97 -8.47
N HIS A 93 -0.26 17.46 -8.92
CA HIS A 93 1.06 17.77 -8.39
C HIS A 93 2.15 17.56 -9.44
N ALA A 94 3.36 18.02 -9.13
CA ALA A 94 4.59 17.79 -9.89
C ALA A 94 5.58 17.02 -9.01
N PRO A 95 5.49 15.69 -8.91
CA PRO A 95 6.31 14.93 -7.99
C PRO A 95 7.74 14.75 -8.49
N PHE A 96 8.66 14.67 -7.53
CA PHE A 96 10.09 14.44 -7.78
C PHE A 96 10.74 13.70 -6.62
N SER A 97 11.99 13.27 -6.84
CA SER A 97 12.83 12.76 -5.77
C SER A 97 14.29 13.06 -6.10
N ASP A 98 14.95 13.87 -5.27
CA ASP A 98 16.33 14.27 -5.49
C ASP A 98 17.30 13.10 -5.30
N ALA A 99 17.15 12.33 -4.23
CA ALA A 99 18.01 11.19 -3.93
C ALA A 99 17.46 9.83 -4.40
N GLY A 100 16.26 9.83 -5.01
CA GLY A 100 15.53 8.62 -5.36
C GLY A 100 14.66 8.10 -4.20
N CYS A 101 13.61 7.36 -4.57
CA CYS A 101 12.72 6.72 -3.60
C CYS A 101 12.04 5.48 -4.20
N GLU A 102 11.53 4.62 -3.32
CA GLU A 102 10.64 3.54 -3.69
C GLU A 102 9.28 3.71 -3.01
N LEU A 103 8.22 3.54 -3.77
CA LEU A 103 6.86 3.83 -3.39
C LEU A 103 5.97 2.59 -3.62
N PHE A 104 4.98 2.41 -2.76
CA PHE A 104 3.80 1.62 -3.07
C PHE A 104 2.70 2.59 -3.52
N VAL A 105 2.15 2.37 -4.70
CA VAL A 105 1.20 3.30 -5.34
C VAL A 105 -0.07 2.58 -5.73
N LYS A 106 -1.22 3.18 -5.41
CA LYS A 106 -2.54 2.76 -5.88
C LYS A 106 -3.21 3.90 -6.63
N LEU A 107 -3.60 3.64 -7.87
CA LEU A 107 -4.29 4.60 -8.74
C LEU A 107 -5.75 4.21 -8.94
N CYS A 108 -6.63 5.20 -8.96
CA CYS A 108 -8.05 5.07 -9.30
C CYS A 108 -8.87 4.19 -8.34
N TYR A 109 -8.50 4.17 -7.06
CA TYR A 109 -9.23 3.39 -6.04
C TYR A 109 -10.12 4.24 -5.12
N PHE A 110 -10.16 5.56 -5.30
CA PHE A 110 -10.98 6.42 -4.44
C PHE A 110 -12.47 6.11 -4.63
N ALA A 111 -13.18 5.95 -3.54
CA ALA A 111 -14.63 5.81 -3.55
C ALA A 111 -15.27 7.13 -4.00
N PRO A 112 -16.40 7.08 -4.72
CA PRO A 112 -17.15 8.29 -5.07
C PRO A 112 -17.47 9.14 -3.83
N GLY A 113 -17.12 10.42 -3.88
CA GLY A 113 -17.34 11.37 -2.78
C GLY A 113 -16.21 11.42 -1.74
N ASP A 114 -15.20 10.56 -1.83
CA ASP A 114 -13.98 10.72 -1.01
C ASP A 114 -13.09 11.81 -1.62
N VAL A 115 -13.04 12.95 -0.96
CA VAL A 115 -12.28 14.14 -1.39
C VAL A 115 -11.16 14.49 -0.41
N ARG A 116 -10.86 13.58 0.54
CA ARG A 116 -9.87 13.86 1.57
C ARG A 116 -8.44 13.71 1.05
N SER A 117 -7.68 14.79 1.20
CA SER A 117 -6.23 14.74 1.12
C SER A 117 -5.66 14.32 2.47
N VAL A 118 -4.69 13.41 2.47
CA VAL A 118 -4.02 12.91 3.68
C VAL A 118 -2.52 13.01 3.51
N ARG A 119 -1.83 13.41 4.56
CA ARG A 119 -0.37 13.44 4.69
C ARG A 119 -0.02 13.01 6.11
N ILE A 120 0.52 11.81 6.29
CA ILE A 120 0.88 11.26 7.59
C ILE A 120 2.29 10.67 7.51
N ASP A 121 3.18 11.13 8.37
CA ASP A 121 4.46 10.46 8.62
C ASP A 121 4.28 9.49 9.78
N SER A 122 4.34 8.18 9.50
CA SER A 122 4.15 7.13 10.50
C SER A 122 5.27 7.07 11.54
N ASN A 123 6.42 7.71 11.29
CA ASN A 123 7.54 7.72 12.23
C ASN A 123 7.31 8.66 13.41
N VAL A 124 6.47 9.69 13.22
CA VAL A 124 6.16 10.69 14.25
C VAL A 124 4.69 10.69 14.68
N ALA A 125 3.84 9.97 13.96
CA ALA A 125 2.41 9.86 14.28
C ALA A 125 2.16 9.08 15.57
N GLY A 126 1.04 9.37 16.22
CA GLY A 126 0.62 8.68 17.45
C GLY A 126 0.02 7.30 17.17
N TRP A 127 0.79 6.25 17.36
CA TRP A 127 0.30 4.87 17.29
C TRP A 127 -0.59 4.54 18.48
N GLN A 128 -1.62 3.76 18.25
CA GLN A 128 -2.60 3.32 19.24
C GLN A 128 -2.39 1.85 19.57
N GLN A 129 -2.79 1.45 20.78
CA GLN A 129 -2.85 0.03 21.15
C GLN A 129 -3.89 -0.67 20.26
N GLY A 130 -3.50 -1.81 19.68
CA GLY A 130 -4.39 -2.65 18.90
C GLY A 130 -5.21 -3.61 19.76
N MET A 131 -5.73 -4.67 19.14
CA MET A 131 -6.60 -5.66 19.80
C MET A 131 -5.85 -6.52 20.84
N THR A 132 -4.55 -6.61 20.74
CA THR A 132 -3.69 -7.33 21.70
C THR A 132 -2.53 -6.46 22.13
N ASN A 133 -1.88 -6.82 23.25
CA ASN A 133 -0.71 -6.09 23.73
C ASN A 133 0.48 -6.15 22.76
N ALA A 134 0.52 -7.16 21.90
CA ALA A 134 1.55 -7.34 20.88
C ALA A 134 1.21 -6.64 19.54
N GLN A 135 0.19 -5.78 19.52
CA GLN A 135 -0.24 -5.09 18.31
C GLN A 135 -0.39 -3.59 18.56
N LYS A 136 0.17 -2.78 17.66
CA LYS A 136 -0.12 -1.36 17.56
C LYS A 136 -0.74 -1.06 16.20
N ILE A 137 -1.60 -0.07 16.15
CA ILE A 137 -2.26 0.39 14.93
C ILE A 137 -2.10 1.89 14.77
N LEU A 138 -1.96 2.33 13.54
CA LEU A 138 -2.05 3.73 13.14
C LEU A 138 -3.10 3.85 12.04
N PRO A 139 -4.34 4.31 12.37
CA PRO A 139 -5.33 4.62 11.35
C PRO A 139 -4.83 5.77 10.47
N VAL A 140 -4.80 5.58 9.16
CA VAL A 140 -4.34 6.62 8.22
C VAL A 140 -5.46 7.17 7.35
N HIS A 141 -6.51 6.36 7.10
CA HIS A 141 -7.69 6.81 6.37
C HIS A 141 -8.91 5.95 6.66
N GLN A 142 -10.09 6.58 6.67
CA GLN A 142 -11.38 5.90 6.69
C GLN A 142 -12.41 6.71 5.91
N PHE A 143 -13.13 6.03 5.02
CA PHE A 143 -14.27 6.57 4.29
C PHE A 143 -15.27 5.46 3.96
N ASN A 144 -16.50 5.59 4.46
CA ASN A 144 -17.50 4.53 4.41
C ASN A 144 -16.96 3.21 4.99
N GLU A 145 -17.00 2.12 4.19
CA GLU A 145 -16.46 0.81 4.58
C GLU A 145 -14.93 0.71 4.39
N GLU A 146 -14.33 1.64 3.63
CA GLU A 146 -12.89 1.64 3.37
C GLU A 146 -12.11 2.07 4.61
N ILE A 147 -11.17 1.24 5.03
CA ILE A 147 -10.22 1.54 6.11
C ILE A 147 -8.81 1.24 5.60
N THR A 148 -7.91 2.21 5.77
CA THR A 148 -6.47 2.02 5.58
C THR A 148 -5.76 2.31 6.89
N GLN A 149 -4.90 1.40 7.31
CA GLN A 149 -4.15 1.52 8.57
C GLN A 149 -2.77 0.86 8.45
N LEU A 150 -1.84 1.36 9.24
CA LEU A 150 -0.60 0.67 9.51
C LEU A 150 -0.76 -0.18 10.76
N ILE A 151 -0.16 -1.36 10.74
CA ILE A 151 -0.13 -2.30 11.87
C ILE A 151 1.33 -2.60 12.17
N GLU A 152 1.68 -2.59 13.45
CA GLU A 152 2.94 -3.11 13.96
C GLU A 152 2.63 -4.29 14.88
N LEU A 153 3.29 -5.41 14.64
CA LEU A 153 3.17 -6.64 15.40
C LEU A 153 4.52 -6.95 16.05
N ASP A 154 4.50 -7.13 17.36
CA ASP A 154 5.70 -7.53 18.10
C ASP A 154 6.07 -8.99 17.82
N ASN A 155 7.23 -9.41 18.32
CA ASN A 155 7.68 -10.81 18.29
C ASN A 155 6.65 -11.73 18.93
N ASP A 156 6.53 -12.94 18.42
CA ASP A 156 5.59 -14.00 18.87
C ASP A 156 4.10 -13.62 18.79
N ALA A 157 3.79 -12.50 18.10
CA ALA A 157 2.41 -12.09 17.86
C ALA A 157 1.69 -13.09 16.96
N SER A 158 0.40 -13.31 17.26
CA SER A 158 -0.56 -13.90 16.33
C SER A 158 -1.47 -12.83 15.80
N TRP A 159 -1.66 -12.79 14.49
CA TRP A 159 -2.50 -11.79 13.84
C TRP A 159 -3.60 -12.43 13.00
N HIS A 160 -4.82 -12.14 13.37
CA HIS A 160 -6.03 -12.56 12.67
C HIS A 160 -6.75 -11.29 12.19
N PRO A 161 -6.52 -10.85 10.95
CA PRO A 161 -7.20 -9.67 10.46
C PRO A 161 -8.71 -9.91 10.36
N VAL A 162 -9.49 -8.92 10.78
CA VAL A 162 -10.93 -8.91 10.49
C VAL A 162 -11.11 -8.68 9.00
N ILE A 163 -11.72 -9.63 8.32
CA ILE A 163 -11.94 -9.58 6.87
C ILE A 163 -13.39 -9.18 6.60
N PRO A 164 -13.60 -7.99 5.99
CA PRO A 164 -14.94 -7.61 5.54
C PRO A 164 -15.46 -8.50 4.40
N ASP A 165 -16.74 -8.35 4.07
CA ASP A 165 -17.42 -9.10 3.00
C ASP A 165 -16.80 -8.94 1.61
N ASN A 166 -15.88 -8.00 1.44
CA ASN A 166 -15.13 -7.78 0.20
C ASN A 166 -13.64 -8.13 0.29
N GLY A 167 -13.18 -8.68 1.43
CA GLY A 167 -11.79 -9.08 1.59
C GLY A 167 -10.85 -7.98 2.06
N PHE A 168 -9.54 -8.23 1.94
CA PHE A 168 -8.50 -7.25 2.29
C PHE A 168 -7.30 -7.30 1.35
N GLU A 169 -6.51 -6.25 1.42
CA GLU A 169 -5.21 -6.11 0.78
C GLU A 169 -4.17 -5.68 1.82
N ALA A 170 -2.97 -6.23 1.74
CA ALA A 170 -1.87 -5.87 2.63
C ALA A 170 -0.53 -5.84 1.90
N LEU A 171 0.34 -4.92 2.28
CA LEU A 171 1.75 -4.91 1.95
C LEU A 171 2.54 -5.11 3.25
N ILE A 172 3.42 -6.12 3.28
CA ILE A 172 4.36 -6.30 4.38
C ILE A 172 5.50 -5.30 4.18
N LEU A 173 5.57 -4.29 5.03
CA LEU A 173 6.56 -3.20 4.91
C LEU A 173 7.92 -3.62 5.44
N SER A 174 7.95 -4.36 6.56
CA SER A 174 9.17 -4.88 7.18
C SER A 174 8.91 -6.14 7.98
N GLY A 175 9.95 -6.91 8.24
CA GLY A 175 9.86 -8.18 8.97
C GLY A 175 9.35 -9.34 8.11
N GLU A 176 8.92 -10.42 8.75
CA GLU A 176 8.43 -11.65 8.11
C GLU A 176 7.18 -12.15 8.84
N LEU A 177 6.08 -12.32 8.12
CA LEU A 177 4.92 -13.06 8.60
C LEU A 177 5.02 -14.54 8.22
N ARG A 178 4.27 -15.38 8.93
CA ARG A 178 4.01 -16.76 8.52
C ARG A 178 2.52 -17.04 8.43
N GLU A 179 2.13 -17.77 7.40
CA GLU A 179 0.77 -18.29 7.21
C GLU A 179 0.89 -19.82 7.00
N GLN A 180 0.34 -20.62 7.90
CA GLN A 180 0.43 -22.10 7.84
C GLN A 180 1.86 -22.60 7.67
N GLY A 181 2.82 -22.00 8.39
CA GLY A 181 4.25 -22.33 8.33
C GLY A 181 5.01 -21.77 7.12
N LYS A 182 4.34 -21.22 6.13
CA LYS A 182 4.99 -20.58 4.95
C LYS A 182 5.41 -19.15 5.26
N LYS A 183 6.64 -18.80 4.91
CA LYS A 183 7.19 -17.47 5.07
C LYS A 183 6.58 -16.47 4.08
N ILE A 184 6.26 -15.30 4.59
CA ILE A 184 5.82 -14.13 3.84
C ILE A 184 6.78 -13.00 4.19
N PRO A 185 7.84 -12.78 3.41
CA PRO A 185 8.86 -11.79 3.73
C PRO A 185 8.38 -10.36 3.50
N ALA A 186 9.17 -9.40 3.98
CA ALA A 186 9.00 -7.99 3.66
C ALA A 186 8.83 -7.76 2.14
N LEU A 187 8.09 -6.73 1.80
CA LEU A 187 7.71 -6.36 0.43
C LEU A 187 6.87 -7.44 -0.29
N SER A 188 6.22 -8.34 0.46
CA SER A 188 5.17 -9.20 -0.09
C SER A 188 3.85 -8.44 -0.12
N TRP A 189 3.19 -8.46 -1.27
CA TRP A 189 1.84 -7.95 -1.45
C TRP A 189 0.83 -9.09 -1.39
N LEU A 190 -0.20 -8.92 -0.57
CA LEU A 190 -1.25 -9.89 -0.32
C LEU A 190 -2.60 -9.32 -0.71
N ARG A 191 -3.45 -10.14 -1.35
CA ARG A 191 -4.89 -9.89 -1.45
C ARG A 191 -5.64 -11.16 -1.10
N ARG A 192 -6.62 -11.04 -0.21
CA ARG A 192 -7.47 -12.14 0.23
C ARG A 192 -8.94 -11.78 0.01
N PRO A 193 -9.72 -12.61 -0.68
CA PRO A 193 -11.16 -12.42 -0.83
C PRO A 193 -11.90 -12.63 0.50
N ALA A 194 -13.16 -12.24 0.53
CA ALA A 194 -14.09 -12.59 1.61
C ALA A 194 -14.14 -14.10 1.90
N GLY A 195 -14.60 -14.47 3.09
CA GLY A 195 -14.78 -15.88 3.48
C GLY A 195 -13.47 -16.66 3.72
N LYS A 196 -12.31 -15.98 3.72
CA LYS A 196 -11.04 -16.57 4.18
C LYS A 196 -10.83 -16.26 5.65
N ASP A 197 -10.14 -17.15 6.35
CA ASP A 197 -9.72 -16.98 7.75
C ASP A 197 -8.19 -17.14 7.84
N PRO A 198 -7.41 -16.19 7.32
CA PRO A 198 -5.97 -16.28 7.38
C PRO A 198 -5.48 -16.04 8.80
N ARG A 199 -4.55 -16.88 9.23
CA ARG A 199 -3.90 -16.80 10.52
C ARG A 199 -2.42 -16.61 10.31
N PHE A 200 -1.92 -15.48 10.76
CA PHE A 200 -0.52 -15.14 10.65
C PHE A 200 0.17 -15.20 12.00
N THR A 201 1.45 -15.55 11.99
CA THR A 201 2.32 -15.49 13.16
C THR A 201 3.58 -14.71 12.84
N VAL A 202 4.15 -14.11 13.85
CA VAL A 202 5.45 -13.43 13.81
C VAL A 202 6.43 -14.25 14.65
N GLU A 203 7.51 -14.72 14.06
CA GLU A 203 8.55 -15.46 14.79
C GLU A 203 9.77 -14.60 15.09
N ASN A 204 10.08 -13.66 14.22
CA ASN A 204 11.18 -12.73 14.34
C ASN A 204 10.64 -11.33 14.00
N GLY A 205 10.18 -10.62 15.02
CA GLY A 205 9.55 -9.31 14.88
C GLY A 205 10.53 -8.15 15.05
N PRO A 206 10.00 -6.91 15.04
CA PRO A 206 8.61 -6.57 14.72
C PRO A 206 8.30 -6.65 13.21
N VAL A 207 7.02 -6.79 12.89
CA VAL A 207 6.51 -6.75 11.51
C VAL A 207 5.64 -5.51 11.35
N ARG A 208 5.87 -4.73 10.28
CA ARG A 208 5.00 -3.63 9.89
C ARG A 208 4.21 -3.98 8.63
N ILE A 209 2.95 -3.60 8.62
CA ILE A 209 2.00 -3.93 7.56
C ILE A 209 1.20 -2.69 7.21
N LEU A 210 1.06 -2.39 5.92
CA LEU A 210 0.03 -1.49 5.41
C LEU A 210 -1.18 -2.35 5.04
N LEU A 211 -2.29 -2.20 5.77
CA LEU A 211 -3.53 -2.94 5.58
C LEU A 211 -4.60 -2.03 5.01
N LYS A 212 -5.30 -2.51 3.97
CA LYS A 212 -6.45 -1.84 3.38
C LYS A 212 -7.62 -2.82 3.26
N THR A 213 -8.79 -2.38 3.74
CA THR A 213 -10.04 -3.15 3.72
C THR A 213 -11.18 -2.30 3.15
N GLY A 214 -12.29 -2.92 2.77
CA GLY A 214 -13.51 -2.22 2.35
C GLY A 214 -13.48 -1.60 0.94
N HIS A 215 -12.34 -1.65 0.23
CA HIS A 215 -12.14 -1.02 -1.09
C HIS A 215 -12.28 -1.99 -2.27
N LEU A 216 -12.22 -3.30 -2.01
CA LEU A 216 -12.34 -4.31 -3.06
C LEU A 216 -13.80 -4.46 -3.49
N PRO A 217 -14.08 -4.90 -4.73
CA PRO A 217 -15.43 -5.19 -5.16
C PRO A 217 -16.09 -6.27 -4.29
N LYS A 218 -17.36 -6.08 -3.93
CA LYS A 218 -18.14 -7.14 -3.28
C LYS A 218 -18.31 -8.27 -4.27
N GLN A 219 -18.14 -9.47 -3.79
CA GLN A 219 -18.37 -10.67 -4.59
C GLN A 219 -19.87 -10.99 -4.49
N GLY A 220 -20.53 -11.04 -5.65
CA GLY A 220 -21.92 -11.42 -5.76
C GLY A 220 -22.12 -12.92 -5.56
#